data_7744836dc473683ef48cf40073d941dc
#
_entry.id   7744836dc473683ef48cf40073d941dc
#
_cell.length_a   1.000
_cell.length_b   1.000
_cell.length_c   1.000
_cell.angle_alpha   90.00
_cell.angle_beta   90.00
_cell.angle_gamma   90.00
#
_symmetry.space_group_name_H-M   'P 1'
#
loop_
_entity.id
_entity.type
_entity.pdbx_description
1 polymer ?
#
loop_
_entity_poly.entity_id
_entity_poly.type
_entity_poly.pdbx_seq_one_letter_code
_entity_poly.pdbx_strand_id
1 'polypeptide(L)'
;GIEVKYEEYITPEDMYTKYQSGGINYDLICTSDYMIERMIRDGEAQVIDTSQMEYMDNIDQKYMDFCKAFDPENQYAIPYFFGTVGILYNEKMVDEEVDSWSVLWNEKYKNQIIMENSVRDAFIVPLKWKGHSINTTDRQALLEAQSLLMEQKPLLAAYLVDETKD
;
A
#
# COMPACT_ATOMS: atom_id res chain seq x y z
N GLY A 1 -8.33 8.15 -32.01
CA GLY A 1 -8.05 7.51 -30.72
C GLY A 1 -6.93 8.23 -30.00
N ILE A 2 -6.79 8.01 -28.70
CA ILE A 2 -5.69 8.55 -27.89
C ILE A 2 -4.58 7.50 -27.90
N GLU A 3 -3.32 7.90 -28.18
CA GLU A 3 -2.16 7.06 -28.00
C GLU A 3 -1.71 7.14 -26.54
N VAL A 4 -1.68 5.98 -25.85
CA VAL A 4 -1.26 5.89 -24.46
C VAL A 4 0.19 5.45 -24.41
N LYS A 5 1.07 6.25 -23.79
CA LYS A 5 2.42 5.85 -23.42
C LYS A 5 2.40 5.35 -21.98
N TYR A 6 2.52 4.05 -21.81
CA TYR A 6 2.42 3.40 -20.53
C TYR A 6 3.81 3.21 -19.91
N GLU A 7 3.94 3.51 -18.63
CA GLU A 7 5.15 3.34 -17.85
C GLU A 7 4.82 2.64 -16.53
N GLU A 8 5.62 1.66 -16.15
CA GLU A 8 5.44 0.89 -14.92
C GLU A 8 6.45 1.31 -13.85
N TYR A 9 6.08 1.08 -12.60
CA TYR A 9 6.95 1.25 -11.45
C TYR A 9 6.72 0.13 -10.43
N ILE A 10 7.70 -0.13 -9.58
CA ILE A 10 7.64 -1.22 -8.58
C ILE A 10 6.97 -0.72 -7.31
N THR A 11 7.37 0.46 -6.82
CA THR A 11 6.80 1.05 -5.60
C THR A 11 6.32 2.48 -5.84
N PRO A 12 5.29 2.95 -5.11
CA PRO A 12 4.86 4.35 -5.18
C PRO A 12 5.99 5.35 -4.88
N GLU A 13 6.94 4.97 -4.03
CA GLU A 13 8.10 5.78 -3.69
C GLU A 13 9.07 5.93 -4.87
N ASP A 14 9.27 4.86 -5.64
CA ASP A 14 10.11 4.90 -6.86
C ASP A 14 9.48 5.81 -7.90
N MET A 15 8.17 5.67 -8.13
CA MET A 15 7.41 6.53 -9.03
C MET A 15 7.55 7.99 -8.61
N TYR A 16 7.32 8.29 -7.34
CA TYR A 16 7.35 9.66 -6.83
C TYR A 16 8.76 10.26 -6.90
N THR A 17 9.79 9.49 -6.60
CA THR A 17 11.19 9.90 -6.75
C THR A 17 11.52 10.25 -8.20
N LYS A 18 11.07 9.42 -9.13
CA LYS A 18 11.25 9.65 -10.56
C LYS A 18 10.50 10.90 -11.04
N TYR A 19 9.26 11.08 -10.61
CA TYR A 19 8.45 12.26 -10.89
C TYR A 19 9.16 13.53 -10.38
N GLN A 20 9.63 13.55 -9.13
CA GLN A 20 10.30 14.70 -8.53
C GLN A 20 11.68 15.02 -9.17
N SER A 21 12.33 14.05 -9.81
CA SER A 21 13.63 14.29 -10.47
C SER A 21 13.54 15.26 -11.66
N GLY A 22 12.33 15.54 -12.13
CA GLY A 22 12.05 16.41 -13.28
C GLY A 22 12.34 15.70 -14.61
N GLY A 23 11.73 16.17 -15.68
CA GLY A 23 11.91 15.62 -17.03
C GLY A 23 10.85 14.62 -17.46
N ILE A 24 9.94 14.24 -16.57
CA ILE A 24 8.78 13.42 -16.88
C ILE A 24 7.52 14.16 -16.44
N ASN A 25 6.57 14.32 -17.39
CA ASN A 25 5.24 14.79 -17.11
C ASN A 25 4.28 13.64 -17.34
N TYR A 26 3.52 13.28 -16.32
CA TYR A 26 2.44 12.31 -16.42
C TYR A 26 1.10 13.02 -16.58
N ASP A 27 0.29 12.58 -17.52
CA ASP A 27 -1.10 13.02 -17.66
C ASP A 27 -1.99 12.31 -16.65
N LEU A 28 -1.65 11.05 -16.30
CA LEU A 28 -2.35 10.23 -15.32
C LEU A 28 -1.36 9.38 -14.53
N ILE A 29 -1.58 9.27 -13.22
CA ILE A 29 -0.81 8.40 -12.33
C ILE A 29 -1.79 7.47 -11.62
N CYS A 30 -1.53 6.15 -11.69
CA CYS A 30 -2.23 5.15 -10.90
C CYS A 30 -1.34 4.74 -9.75
N THR A 31 -1.65 5.16 -8.52
CA THR A 31 -0.81 4.93 -7.34
C THR A 31 -1.64 4.69 -6.09
N SER A 32 -0.98 4.37 -4.97
CA SER A 32 -1.64 4.10 -3.70
C SER A 32 -2.18 5.39 -3.05
N ASP A 33 -3.22 5.22 -2.25
CA ASP A 33 -3.95 6.28 -1.54
C ASP A 33 -3.04 7.26 -0.78
N TYR A 34 -2.10 6.74 0.00
CA TYR A 34 -1.15 7.57 0.77
C TYR A 34 -0.23 8.43 -0.10
N MET A 35 0.10 7.96 -1.32
CA MET A 35 0.89 8.74 -2.25
C MET A 35 0.04 9.81 -2.93
N ILE A 36 -1.23 9.51 -3.22
CA ILE A 36 -2.20 10.50 -3.71
C ILE A 36 -2.38 11.60 -2.65
N GLU A 37 -2.59 11.23 -1.38
CA GLU A 37 -2.68 12.20 -0.26
C GLU A 37 -1.47 13.12 -0.21
N ARG A 38 -0.28 12.56 -0.37
CA ARG A 38 0.97 13.34 -0.42
C ARG A 38 0.97 14.31 -1.60
N MET A 39 0.64 13.86 -2.80
CA MET A 39 0.63 14.70 -4.00
C MET A 39 -0.42 15.81 -3.92
N ILE A 40 -1.58 15.56 -3.31
CA ILE A 40 -2.59 16.59 -3.03
C ILE A 40 -2.04 17.63 -2.06
N ARG A 41 -1.47 17.20 -0.94
CA ARG A 41 -0.89 18.10 0.08
C ARG A 41 0.24 18.94 -0.47
N ASP A 42 1.08 18.36 -1.32
CA ASP A 42 2.24 19.03 -1.91
C ASP A 42 1.86 19.90 -3.13
N GLY A 43 0.55 19.92 -3.51
CA GLY A 43 0.00 20.75 -4.61
C GLY A 43 0.35 20.26 -6.01
N GLU A 44 0.69 18.99 -6.15
CA GLU A 44 1.13 18.37 -7.41
C GLU A 44 -0.01 17.68 -8.16
N ALA A 45 -1.09 17.32 -7.47
CA ALA A 45 -2.28 16.76 -8.08
C ALA A 45 -3.20 17.86 -8.63
N GLN A 46 -3.82 17.62 -9.78
CA GLN A 46 -4.82 18.50 -10.38
C GLN A 46 -6.23 18.02 -10.10
N VAL A 47 -7.16 18.97 -9.98
CA VAL A 47 -8.58 18.67 -9.84
C VAL A 47 -9.10 18.00 -11.13
N ILE A 48 -9.86 16.93 -10.96
CA ILE A 48 -10.50 16.16 -12.03
C ILE A 48 -11.96 16.61 -12.15
N ASP A 49 -12.38 17.01 -13.36
CA ASP A 49 -13.80 17.26 -13.63
C ASP A 49 -14.52 15.94 -13.96
N THR A 50 -15.02 15.28 -12.93
CA THR A 50 -15.74 14.00 -13.06
C THR A 50 -17.10 14.15 -13.72
N SER A 51 -17.65 15.38 -13.81
CA SER A 51 -18.96 15.62 -14.44
C SER A 51 -18.98 15.34 -15.94
N GLN A 52 -17.80 15.32 -16.57
CA GLN A 52 -17.62 15.03 -17.99
C GLN A 52 -17.31 13.55 -18.28
N MET A 53 -17.27 12.70 -17.25
CA MET A 53 -16.90 11.30 -17.37
C MET A 53 -18.13 10.41 -17.48
N GLU A 54 -18.31 9.79 -18.64
CA GLU A 54 -19.48 8.97 -18.98
C GLU A 54 -19.72 7.77 -18.05
N TYR A 55 -18.64 7.24 -17.45
CA TYR A 55 -18.71 5.96 -16.71
C TYR A 55 -18.57 6.10 -15.19
N MET A 56 -18.69 7.30 -14.64
CA MET A 56 -18.60 7.52 -13.19
C MET A 56 -19.66 6.74 -12.41
N ASP A 57 -20.87 6.59 -12.98
CA ASP A 57 -21.98 5.83 -12.36
C ASP A 57 -21.70 4.31 -12.25
N ASN A 58 -20.66 3.80 -12.92
CA ASN A 58 -20.25 2.42 -12.81
C ASN A 58 -19.38 2.14 -11.56
N ILE A 59 -18.93 3.21 -10.88
CA ILE A 59 -18.12 3.09 -9.66
C ILE A 59 -19.05 3.03 -8.47
N ASP A 60 -18.93 1.93 -7.70
CA ASP A 60 -19.70 1.77 -6.46
C ASP A 60 -19.34 2.90 -5.48
N GLN A 61 -20.38 3.59 -5.00
CA GLN A 61 -20.28 4.71 -4.06
C GLN A 61 -19.45 4.38 -2.81
N LYS A 62 -19.47 3.14 -2.36
CA LYS A 62 -18.64 2.66 -1.24
C LYS A 62 -17.15 2.94 -1.45
N TYR A 63 -16.65 2.75 -2.66
CA TYR A 63 -15.22 2.98 -2.94
C TYR A 63 -14.92 4.48 -3.07
N MET A 64 -15.85 5.26 -3.60
CA MET A 64 -15.74 6.73 -3.56
C MET A 64 -15.72 7.25 -2.12
N ASP A 65 -16.52 6.65 -1.22
CA ASP A 65 -16.53 7.02 0.20
C ASP A 65 -15.21 6.64 0.90
N PHE A 66 -14.55 5.56 0.52
CA PHE A 66 -13.22 5.22 1.04
C PHE A 66 -12.17 6.26 0.63
N CYS A 67 -12.27 6.80 -0.59
CA CYS A 67 -11.35 7.84 -1.06
C CYS A 67 -11.42 9.12 -0.23
N LYS A 68 -12.55 9.42 0.43
CA LYS A 68 -12.70 10.60 1.29
C LYS A 68 -11.71 10.67 2.45
N ALA A 69 -11.08 9.54 2.80
CA ALA A 69 -10.04 9.51 3.83
C ALA A 69 -8.78 10.29 3.43
N PHE A 70 -8.49 10.41 2.14
CA PHE A 70 -7.32 11.10 1.59
C PHE A 70 -7.67 12.20 0.57
N ASP A 71 -8.86 12.16 -0.01
CA ASP A 71 -9.44 13.14 -0.93
C ASP A 71 -10.89 13.46 -0.49
N PRO A 72 -11.08 14.33 0.52
CA PRO A 72 -12.38 14.52 1.20
C PRO A 72 -13.54 14.88 0.27
N GLU A 73 -13.27 15.59 -0.80
CA GLU A 73 -14.28 16.04 -1.77
C GLU A 73 -14.30 15.18 -3.04
N ASN A 74 -13.49 14.11 -3.11
CA ASN A 74 -13.31 13.27 -4.30
C ASN A 74 -13.00 14.09 -5.55
N GLN A 75 -12.07 15.03 -5.46
CA GLN A 75 -11.73 15.96 -6.52
C GLN A 75 -10.45 15.59 -7.28
N TYR A 76 -9.59 14.76 -6.71
CA TYR A 76 -8.26 14.51 -7.25
C TYR A 76 -8.05 13.08 -7.71
N ALA A 77 -8.88 12.14 -7.23
CA ALA A 77 -8.68 10.73 -7.50
C ALA A 77 -9.98 9.98 -7.81
N ILE A 78 -9.84 8.94 -8.64
CA ILE A 78 -10.89 7.98 -8.93
C ILE A 78 -10.38 6.59 -8.51
N PRO A 79 -11.12 5.82 -7.70
CA PRO A 79 -10.70 4.49 -7.29
C PRO A 79 -10.60 3.53 -8.48
N TYR A 80 -9.46 2.86 -8.61
CA TYR A 80 -9.21 1.87 -9.65
C TYR A 80 -9.19 0.45 -9.10
N PHE A 81 -8.46 0.24 -8.00
CA PHE A 81 -8.27 -1.06 -7.40
C PHE A 81 -8.38 -1.00 -5.87
N PHE A 82 -8.87 -2.08 -5.28
CA PHE A 82 -8.97 -2.25 -3.84
C PHE A 82 -8.46 -3.64 -3.47
N GLY A 83 -7.65 -3.73 -2.43
CA GLY A 83 -7.12 -4.97 -1.93
C GLY A 83 -7.09 -5.03 -0.40
N THR A 84 -6.78 -6.19 0.13
CA THR A 84 -6.57 -6.43 1.55
C THR A 84 -5.23 -7.09 1.77
N VAL A 85 -4.57 -6.74 2.87
CA VAL A 85 -3.36 -7.42 3.32
C VAL A 85 -3.74 -8.53 4.29
N GLY A 86 -3.18 -9.71 4.10
CA GLY A 86 -3.44 -10.88 4.93
C GLY A 86 -2.26 -11.84 4.98
N ILE A 87 -2.36 -12.87 5.81
CA ILE A 87 -1.38 -13.94 5.87
C ILE A 87 -1.81 -15.06 4.93
N LEU A 88 -0.97 -15.38 3.95
CA LEU A 88 -1.09 -16.59 3.15
C LEU A 88 -0.10 -17.62 3.69
N TYR A 89 -0.57 -18.82 3.98
CA TYR A 89 0.29 -19.87 4.52
C TYR A 89 -0.03 -21.25 3.91
N ASN A 90 0.97 -22.11 3.91
CA ASN A 90 0.83 -23.49 3.47
C ASN A 90 0.37 -24.37 4.62
N GLU A 91 -0.87 -24.84 4.61
CA GLU A 91 -1.48 -25.68 5.65
C GLU A 91 -0.76 -27.01 5.89
N LYS A 92 0.08 -27.47 4.95
CA LYS A 92 0.89 -28.68 5.13
C LYS A 92 2.19 -28.43 5.89
N MET A 93 2.58 -27.15 6.03
CA MET A 93 3.82 -26.74 6.69
C MET A 93 3.57 -26.01 8.00
N VAL A 94 2.39 -25.44 8.17
CA VAL A 94 1.95 -24.75 9.38
C VAL A 94 0.89 -25.64 10.05
N ASP A 95 1.24 -26.21 11.19
CA ASP A 95 0.42 -27.19 11.91
C ASP A 95 -0.35 -26.58 13.10
N GLU A 96 -0.36 -25.25 13.19
CA GLU A 96 -1.10 -24.47 14.19
C GLU A 96 -2.14 -23.58 13.54
N GLU A 97 -3.15 -23.19 14.29
CA GLU A 97 -4.14 -22.22 13.84
C GLU A 97 -3.49 -20.84 13.70
N VAL A 98 -3.65 -20.22 12.51
CA VAL A 98 -3.13 -18.88 12.22
C VAL A 98 -4.23 -17.87 12.47
N ASP A 99 -4.39 -17.44 13.70
CA ASP A 99 -5.40 -16.48 14.17
C ASP A 99 -4.83 -15.09 14.50
N SER A 100 -3.51 -14.96 14.45
CA SER A 100 -2.80 -13.74 14.83
C SER A 100 -1.62 -13.43 13.90
N TRP A 101 -1.35 -12.14 13.70
CA TRP A 101 -0.13 -11.66 13.05
C TRP A 101 1.16 -12.10 13.76
N SER A 102 1.09 -12.47 15.04
CA SER A 102 2.25 -12.91 15.82
C SER A 102 2.96 -14.13 15.24
N VAL A 103 2.28 -14.94 14.43
CA VAL A 103 2.88 -16.10 13.75
C VAL A 103 4.09 -15.71 12.90
N LEU A 104 4.10 -14.48 12.37
CA LEU A 104 5.20 -13.94 11.57
C LEU A 104 6.46 -13.60 12.39
N TRP A 105 6.42 -13.76 13.74
CA TRP A 105 7.55 -13.64 14.66
C TRP A 105 7.92 -14.98 15.31
N ASN A 106 7.27 -16.09 14.88
CA ASN A 106 7.54 -17.40 15.45
C ASN A 106 8.84 -17.97 14.85
N GLU A 107 9.85 -18.20 15.72
CA GLU A 107 11.15 -18.75 15.31
C GLU A 107 11.05 -20.14 14.65
N LYS A 108 9.95 -20.87 14.89
CA LYS A 108 9.65 -22.15 14.24
C LYS A 108 9.67 -22.03 12.71
N TYR A 109 9.27 -20.86 12.19
CA TYR A 109 9.20 -20.59 10.75
C TYR A 109 10.37 -19.73 10.22
N LYS A 110 11.46 -19.67 10.95
CA LYS A 110 12.66 -18.95 10.54
C LYS A 110 13.13 -19.39 9.15
N ASN A 111 13.45 -18.39 8.31
CA ASN A 111 13.82 -18.58 6.90
C ASN A 111 12.70 -19.16 6.02
N GLN A 112 11.44 -19.09 6.46
CA GLN A 112 10.27 -19.54 5.71
C GLN A 112 9.21 -18.44 5.59
N ILE A 113 9.47 -17.26 6.15
CA ILE A 113 8.58 -16.11 6.16
C ILE A 113 9.02 -15.14 5.06
N ILE A 114 8.08 -14.71 4.25
CA ILE A 114 8.24 -13.63 3.26
C ILE A 114 7.37 -12.46 3.69
N MET A 115 7.93 -11.27 3.65
CA MET A 115 7.23 -10.02 3.92
C MET A 115 7.22 -9.14 2.67
N GLU A 116 6.19 -8.28 2.58
CA GLU A 116 6.09 -7.26 1.54
C GLU A 116 7.26 -6.28 1.59
N ASN A 117 7.91 -6.06 0.43
CA ASN A 117 8.96 -5.06 0.25
C ASN A 117 8.36 -3.66 -0.05
N SER A 118 7.34 -3.31 0.68
CA SER A 118 6.70 -1.99 0.70
C SER A 118 6.76 -1.47 2.13
N VAL A 119 7.23 -0.27 2.31
CA VAL A 119 7.31 0.36 3.65
C VAL A 119 5.94 0.41 4.30
N ARG A 120 4.93 0.82 3.53
CA ARG A 120 3.56 0.94 4.02
C ARG A 120 3.00 -0.41 4.47
N ASP A 121 3.09 -1.42 3.62
CA ASP A 121 2.52 -2.74 3.88
C ASP A 121 3.26 -3.48 4.99
N ALA A 122 4.59 -3.36 5.03
CA ALA A 122 5.39 -3.92 6.12
C ALA A 122 4.97 -3.35 7.49
N PHE A 123 4.71 -2.05 7.59
CA PHE A 123 4.27 -1.41 8.84
C PHE A 123 2.84 -1.76 9.25
N ILE A 124 1.94 -2.06 8.29
CA ILE A 124 0.57 -2.50 8.58
C ILE A 124 0.57 -3.68 9.57
N VAL A 125 1.45 -4.65 9.35
CA VAL A 125 1.48 -5.92 10.09
C VAL A 125 1.71 -5.72 11.60
N PRO A 126 2.82 -5.12 12.06
CA PRO A 126 3.03 -4.88 13.49
C PRO A 126 2.06 -3.88 14.09
N LEU A 127 1.62 -2.85 13.36
CA LEU A 127 0.62 -1.91 13.84
C LEU A 127 -0.69 -2.61 14.15
N LYS A 128 -1.17 -3.46 13.24
CA LYS A 128 -2.40 -4.26 13.45
C LYS A 128 -2.24 -5.25 14.57
N TRP A 129 -1.09 -5.93 14.66
CA TRP A 129 -0.81 -6.85 15.75
C TRP A 129 -0.89 -6.18 17.12
N LYS A 130 -0.41 -4.94 17.24
CA LYS A 130 -0.45 -4.16 18.49
C LYS A 130 -1.75 -3.36 18.69
N GLY A 131 -2.72 -3.49 17.78
CA GLY A 131 -4.02 -2.82 17.89
C GLY A 131 -3.99 -1.34 17.52
N HIS A 132 -2.94 -0.88 16.86
CA HIS A 132 -2.85 0.49 16.36
C HIS A 132 -3.59 0.67 15.02
N SER A 133 -3.97 1.91 14.72
CA SER A 133 -4.44 2.28 13.39
C SER A 133 -3.31 2.17 12.38
N ILE A 134 -3.57 1.63 11.20
CA ILE A 134 -2.61 1.61 10.09
C ILE A 134 -2.30 3.01 9.54
N ASN A 135 -3.15 3.98 9.86
CA ASN A 135 -2.99 5.40 9.51
C ASN A 135 -2.53 6.23 10.71
N THR A 136 -1.94 5.60 11.74
CA THR A 136 -1.46 6.33 12.90
C THR A 136 -0.32 7.27 12.53
N THR A 137 -0.34 8.47 13.11
CA THR A 137 0.77 9.43 13.09
C THR A 137 1.48 9.49 14.45
N ASP A 138 1.05 8.65 15.41
CA ASP A 138 1.70 8.57 16.71
C ASP A 138 3.10 8.00 16.57
N ARG A 139 4.07 8.84 16.92
CA ARG A 139 5.49 8.50 16.84
C ARG A 139 5.83 7.26 17.70
N GLN A 140 5.20 7.10 18.86
CA GLN A 140 5.50 5.98 19.75
C GLN A 140 5.02 4.66 19.14
N ALA A 141 3.81 4.63 18.56
CA ALA A 141 3.29 3.47 17.85
C ALA A 141 4.17 3.10 16.62
N LEU A 142 4.65 4.09 15.90
CA LEU A 142 5.56 3.87 14.75
C LEU A 142 6.92 3.32 15.18
N LEU A 143 7.49 3.81 16.30
CA LEU A 143 8.75 3.28 16.85
C LEU A 143 8.58 1.85 17.38
N GLU A 144 7.45 1.53 18.01
CA GLU A 144 7.14 0.16 18.43
C GLU A 144 7.06 -0.76 17.21
N ALA A 145 6.34 -0.36 16.17
CA ALA A 145 6.23 -1.13 14.93
C ALA A 145 7.61 -1.34 14.26
N GLN A 146 8.45 -0.30 14.21
CA GLN A 146 9.81 -0.41 13.71
C GLN A 146 10.65 -1.40 14.51
N SER A 147 10.58 -1.37 15.86
CA SER A 147 11.30 -2.33 16.71
C SER A 147 10.90 -3.76 16.40
N LEU A 148 9.61 -4.02 16.29
CA LEU A 148 9.08 -5.35 15.94
C LEU A 148 9.56 -5.82 14.56
N LEU A 149 9.59 -4.95 13.56
CA LEU A 149 10.13 -5.29 12.22
C LEU A 149 11.63 -5.60 12.29
N MET A 150 12.39 -4.88 13.11
CA MET A 150 13.81 -5.17 13.33
C MET A 150 14.03 -6.52 14.02
N GLU A 151 13.17 -6.88 14.98
CA GLU A 151 13.17 -8.20 15.62
C GLU A 151 12.79 -9.32 14.65
N GLN A 152 11.84 -9.06 13.74
CA GLN A 152 11.40 -10.02 12.73
C GLN A 152 12.45 -10.28 11.65
N LYS A 153 13.21 -9.25 11.26
CA LYS A 153 14.13 -9.30 10.13
C LYS A 153 15.03 -10.53 10.07
N PRO A 154 15.66 -11.01 11.16
CA PRO A 154 16.48 -12.21 11.13
C PRO A 154 15.70 -13.52 10.96
N LEU A 155 14.37 -13.48 11.01
CA LEU A 155 13.49 -14.64 10.81
C LEU A 155 13.04 -14.78 9.35
N LEU A 156 13.16 -13.72 8.56
CA LEU A 156 12.66 -13.70 7.20
C LEU A 156 13.56 -14.45 6.23
N ALA A 157 12.93 -15.07 5.23
CA ALA A 157 13.60 -15.57 4.03
C ALA A 157 13.89 -14.43 3.06
N ALA A 158 12.92 -13.53 2.87
CA ALA A 158 13.03 -12.39 1.95
C ALA A 158 12.01 -11.29 2.24
N TYR A 159 12.30 -10.11 1.71
CA TYR A 159 11.31 -9.09 1.38
C TYR A 159 11.08 -9.10 -0.12
N LEU A 160 9.84 -9.28 -0.56
CA LEU A 160 9.48 -9.36 -1.98
C LEU A 160 8.22 -8.54 -2.26
N VAL A 161 8.04 -8.15 -3.51
CA VAL A 161 6.81 -7.54 -4.04
C VAL A 161 6.28 -8.44 -5.16
N ASP A 162 6.35 -7.96 -6.39
CA ASP A 162 5.81 -8.67 -7.55
C ASP A 162 6.66 -9.86 -8.05
N GLU A 163 7.88 -9.98 -7.57
CA GLU A 163 8.81 -11.06 -7.93
C GLU A 163 8.31 -12.47 -7.55
N THR A 164 7.25 -12.53 -6.73
CA THR A 164 6.64 -13.81 -6.31
C THR A 164 5.46 -14.25 -7.17
N LYS A 165 5.12 -13.50 -8.22
CA LYS A 165 3.95 -13.79 -9.06
C LYS A 165 4.21 -14.79 -10.20
N ASP A 166 5.47 -15.19 -10.41
CA ASP A 166 5.89 -16.13 -11.48
C ASP A 166 6.10 -17.55 -10.97
#